data_95116e3b19010fefae1d144d7ac4ad7a
#
_entry.id   95116e3b19010fefae1d144d7ac4ad7a
#
_cell.length_a   1.000
_cell.length_b   1.000
_cell.length_c   1.000
_cell.angle_alpha   90.00
_cell.angle_beta   90.00
_cell.angle_gamma   90.00
#
_symmetry.space_group_name_H-M   'P 1'
#
loop_
_entity.id
_entity.type
_entity.pdbx_description
1 polymer ?
#
loop_
_entity_poly.entity_id
_entity_poly.type
_entity_poly.pdbx_seq_one_letter_code
_entity_poly.pdbx_strand_id
1 'polypeptide(L)'
;MKVHAWVMANCLMAGLLASPRLGAMEMVFEGVDLRNGKDINEVCAGCHGEFGQGGKEGEYPRLAGLPPAFIARQLDLFRDRKRTNLAMVESVDHRQLPDADVLDVSAYLASIEIPSKLPPVDETAPGFNAYERLLASKRVVQIPRAEGDVEAGKGLYRRECASCHGSQGEGDAKDAVPFLAGQYTSYLWRQVPKYIAKGRIHDPSAPEEPELLASFSDVDLQNIFAYLSILDD
;
A
#
# COMPACT_ATOMS: atom_id res chain seq x y z
N MET A 1 64.72 -45.45 -1.66
CA MET A 1 63.32 -45.66 -1.98
C MET A 1 62.54 -44.45 -1.39
N LYS A 2 62.16 -43.51 -2.21
CA LYS A 2 61.40 -42.31 -1.79
C LYS A 2 59.96 -42.47 -2.28
N VAL A 3 59.02 -42.57 -1.33
CA VAL A 3 57.57 -42.66 -1.62
C VAL A 3 56.96 -41.26 -1.59
N HIS A 4 56.45 -40.81 -2.73
CA HIS A 4 55.79 -39.55 -2.85
C HIS A 4 54.29 -39.72 -2.52
N ALA A 5 53.83 -39.10 -1.45
CA ALA A 5 52.41 -39.01 -1.11
C ALA A 5 51.76 -37.86 -1.92
N TRP A 6 50.80 -38.21 -2.75
CA TRP A 6 49.90 -37.27 -3.44
C TRP A 6 48.77 -36.91 -2.51
N VAL A 7 48.69 -35.63 -2.14
CA VAL A 7 47.53 -35.05 -1.45
C VAL A 7 46.54 -34.58 -2.50
N MET A 8 45.42 -35.27 -2.60
CA MET A 8 44.25 -34.84 -3.40
C MET A 8 43.49 -33.76 -2.61
N ALA A 9 43.53 -32.54 -3.07
CA ALA A 9 42.70 -31.46 -2.55
C ALA A 9 41.29 -31.59 -3.14
N ASN A 10 40.32 -32.02 -2.31
CA ASN A 10 38.91 -31.98 -2.64
C ASN A 10 38.40 -30.52 -2.50
N CYS A 11 38.20 -29.82 -3.63
CA CYS A 11 37.46 -28.59 -3.70
C CYS A 11 35.96 -28.90 -3.59
N LEU A 12 35.40 -28.76 -2.38
CA LEU A 12 33.96 -28.70 -2.20
C LEU A 12 33.44 -27.35 -2.78
N MET A 13 32.92 -27.40 -3.99
CA MET A 13 32.06 -26.31 -4.51
C MET A 13 30.73 -26.36 -3.74
N ALA A 14 30.59 -25.46 -2.77
CA ALA A 14 29.31 -25.14 -2.18
C ALA A 14 28.48 -24.38 -3.23
N GLY A 15 27.68 -25.10 -4.00
CA GLY A 15 26.65 -24.51 -4.85
C GLY A 15 25.63 -23.78 -3.97
N LEU A 16 25.60 -22.46 -4.04
CA LEU A 16 24.47 -21.67 -3.55
C LEU A 16 23.26 -22.09 -4.39
N LEU A 17 22.43 -22.96 -3.83
CA LEU A 17 21.09 -23.16 -4.32
C LEU A 17 20.29 -21.88 -4.02
N ALA A 18 20.27 -20.96 -4.97
CA ALA A 18 19.28 -19.90 -4.98
C ALA A 18 17.92 -20.59 -5.10
N SER A 19 17.19 -20.67 -4.00
CA SER A 19 15.79 -21.09 -4.02
C SER A 19 15.04 -20.17 -4.99
N PRO A 20 14.32 -20.72 -6.00
CA PRO A 20 13.47 -19.88 -6.80
C PRO A 20 12.41 -19.31 -5.84
N ARG A 21 12.44 -17.99 -5.62
CA ARG A 21 11.27 -17.28 -5.10
C ARG A 21 10.16 -17.59 -6.08
N LEU A 22 9.14 -18.34 -5.65
CA LEU A 22 7.90 -18.48 -6.41
C LEU A 22 7.38 -17.04 -6.54
N GLY A 23 7.61 -16.45 -7.72
CA GLY A 23 7.25 -15.08 -7.99
C GLY A 23 5.76 -14.88 -7.76
N ALA A 24 5.41 -13.83 -7.04
CA ALA A 24 4.11 -13.22 -7.20
C ALA A 24 3.85 -13.14 -8.72
N MET A 25 2.70 -13.62 -9.16
CA MET A 25 2.33 -13.61 -10.58
C MET A 25 2.48 -12.16 -11.05
N GLU A 26 3.49 -11.91 -11.88
CA GLU A 26 3.81 -10.57 -12.37
C GLU A 26 2.60 -10.10 -13.17
N MET A 27 1.81 -9.21 -12.60
CA MET A 27 0.68 -8.62 -13.32
C MET A 27 1.25 -7.71 -14.40
N VAL A 28 1.01 -8.09 -15.65
CA VAL A 28 1.47 -7.32 -16.81
C VAL A 28 0.45 -6.22 -17.09
N PHE A 29 0.89 -4.97 -16.95
CA PHE A 29 0.09 -3.78 -17.23
C PHE A 29 0.33 -3.25 -18.66
N GLU A 30 0.52 -4.15 -19.64
CA GLU A 30 0.60 -3.77 -21.03
C GLU A 30 -0.78 -3.51 -21.63
N GLY A 31 -0.90 -2.41 -22.38
CA GLY A 31 -2.12 -2.08 -23.12
C GLY A 31 -3.28 -1.57 -22.26
N VAL A 32 -3.02 -1.14 -21.01
CA VAL A 32 -4.05 -0.55 -20.13
C VAL A 32 -4.64 0.73 -20.72
N ASP A 33 -5.94 0.92 -20.59
CA ASP A 33 -6.65 2.14 -20.97
C ASP A 33 -6.91 3.02 -19.72
N LEU A 34 -6.09 4.05 -19.54
CA LEU A 34 -6.24 4.98 -18.42
C LEU A 34 -7.53 5.80 -18.50
N ARG A 35 -8.15 5.97 -19.69
CA ARG A 35 -9.44 6.65 -19.80
C ARG A 35 -10.55 5.74 -19.30
N ASN A 36 -10.54 4.48 -19.70
CA ASN A 36 -11.45 3.48 -19.15
C ASN A 36 -11.29 3.37 -17.63
N GLY A 37 -10.03 3.30 -17.14
CA GLY A 37 -9.76 3.31 -15.70
C GLY A 37 -10.31 4.53 -14.96
N LYS A 38 -10.25 5.72 -15.59
CA LYS A 38 -10.86 6.94 -15.05
C LYS A 38 -12.39 6.84 -15.00
N ASP A 39 -13.01 6.36 -16.06
CA ASP A 39 -14.46 6.22 -16.15
C ASP A 39 -14.96 5.20 -15.10
N ILE A 40 -14.25 4.09 -14.92
CA ILE A 40 -14.54 3.11 -13.86
C ILE A 40 -14.40 3.75 -12.46
N ASN A 41 -13.38 4.59 -12.26
CA ASN A 41 -13.17 5.26 -10.98
C ASN A 41 -14.33 6.16 -10.56
N GLU A 42 -15.20 6.62 -11.46
CA GLU A 42 -16.39 7.41 -11.09
C GLU A 42 -17.29 6.66 -10.11
N VAL A 43 -17.39 5.33 -10.24
CA VAL A 43 -18.12 4.48 -9.29
C VAL A 43 -17.38 4.37 -7.97
N CYS A 44 -16.06 4.17 -8.00
CA CYS A 44 -15.21 4.05 -6.80
C CYS A 44 -15.17 5.36 -6.00
N ALA A 45 -15.23 6.48 -6.72
CA ALA A 45 -15.17 7.84 -6.17
C ALA A 45 -16.29 8.14 -5.18
N GLY A 46 -17.45 7.48 -5.32
CA GLY A 46 -18.57 7.64 -4.37
C GLY A 46 -18.19 7.37 -2.92
N CYS A 47 -17.21 6.48 -2.70
CA CYS A 47 -16.69 6.16 -1.37
C CYS A 47 -15.26 6.66 -1.19
N HIS A 48 -14.38 6.41 -2.18
CA HIS A 48 -12.94 6.67 -2.07
C HIS A 48 -12.53 8.09 -2.47
N GLY A 49 -13.49 8.95 -2.86
CA GLY A 49 -13.23 10.31 -3.33
C GLY A 49 -12.85 10.37 -4.81
N GLU A 50 -13.14 11.52 -5.44
CA GLU A 50 -12.96 11.75 -6.89
C GLU A 50 -11.56 11.40 -7.39
N PHE A 51 -10.56 11.66 -6.56
CA PHE A 51 -9.15 11.42 -6.87
C PHE A 51 -8.58 10.20 -6.13
N GLY A 52 -9.43 9.34 -5.56
CA GLY A 52 -8.96 8.23 -4.74
C GLY A 52 -8.24 8.65 -3.46
N GLN A 53 -8.51 9.87 -2.98
CA GLN A 53 -7.88 10.43 -1.77
C GLN A 53 -8.36 9.77 -0.46
N GLY A 54 -9.42 8.96 -0.53
CA GLY A 54 -10.09 8.42 0.64
C GLY A 54 -11.05 9.42 1.28
N GLY A 55 -11.55 9.11 2.44
CA GLY A 55 -12.51 9.99 3.11
C GLY A 55 -12.98 9.50 4.46
N LYS A 56 -13.83 10.32 5.09
CA LYS A 56 -14.43 10.06 6.41
C LYS A 56 -13.37 9.65 7.45
N GLU A 57 -12.28 10.42 7.51
CA GLU A 57 -11.18 10.17 8.45
C GLU A 57 -10.64 8.72 8.37
N GLY A 58 -10.64 8.15 7.16
CA GLY A 58 -10.11 6.82 6.88
C GLY A 58 -11.14 5.69 6.98
N GLU A 59 -12.44 5.96 7.08
CA GLU A 59 -13.45 4.93 6.82
C GLU A 59 -13.22 4.32 5.44
N TYR A 60 -12.93 5.17 4.46
CA TYR A 60 -12.51 4.80 3.12
C TYR A 60 -11.01 5.12 2.94
N PRO A 61 -10.17 4.11 2.61
CA PRO A 61 -8.73 4.34 2.44
C PRO A 61 -8.41 5.18 1.21
N ARG A 62 -7.26 5.86 1.25
CA ARG A 62 -6.63 6.41 0.06
C ARG A 62 -6.23 5.28 -0.87
N LEU A 63 -6.55 5.42 -2.15
CA LEU A 63 -6.19 4.51 -3.24
C LEU A 63 -5.16 5.13 -4.18
N ALA A 64 -5.22 6.46 -4.36
CA ALA A 64 -4.33 7.22 -5.23
C ALA A 64 -2.86 6.99 -4.89
N GLY A 65 -2.07 6.66 -5.89
CA GLY A 65 -0.64 6.42 -5.75
C GLY A 65 -0.25 5.05 -5.17
N LEU A 66 -1.20 4.20 -4.79
CA LEU A 66 -0.88 2.82 -4.42
C LEU A 66 -0.33 2.05 -5.63
N PRO A 67 0.59 1.09 -5.43
CA PRO A 67 1.10 0.26 -6.52
C PRO A 67 -0.03 -0.41 -7.30
N PRO A 68 -0.03 -0.38 -8.63
CA PRO A 68 -1.15 -0.89 -9.42
C PRO A 68 -1.35 -2.40 -9.21
N ALA A 69 -0.28 -3.17 -9.09
CA ALA A 69 -0.36 -4.61 -8.80
C ALA A 69 -0.93 -4.89 -7.40
N PHE A 70 -0.67 -4.01 -6.42
CA PHE A 70 -1.30 -4.10 -5.11
C PHE A 70 -2.81 -3.85 -5.21
N ILE A 71 -3.25 -2.79 -5.92
CA ILE A 71 -4.67 -2.47 -6.08
C ILE A 71 -5.39 -3.64 -6.76
N ALA A 72 -4.88 -4.11 -7.90
CA ALA A 72 -5.46 -5.20 -8.66
C ALA A 72 -5.60 -6.47 -7.81
N ARG A 73 -4.54 -6.85 -7.10
CA ARG A 73 -4.58 -7.99 -6.17
C ARG A 73 -5.64 -7.83 -5.08
N GLN A 74 -5.79 -6.62 -4.51
CA GLN A 74 -6.81 -6.39 -3.49
C GLN A 74 -8.23 -6.48 -4.06
N LEU A 75 -8.46 -6.01 -5.29
CA LEU A 75 -9.73 -6.15 -5.99
C LEU A 75 -10.06 -7.63 -6.24
N ASP A 76 -9.09 -8.42 -6.71
CA ASP A 76 -9.26 -9.86 -6.90
C ASP A 76 -9.58 -10.60 -5.60
N LEU A 77 -8.90 -10.24 -4.51
CA LEU A 77 -9.19 -10.83 -3.18
C LEU A 77 -10.63 -10.54 -2.72
N PHE A 78 -11.19 -9.37 -3.04
CA PHE A 78 -12.60 -9.07 -2.77
C PHE A 78 -13.53 -9.86 -3.68
N ARG A 79 -13.23 -9.93 -4.97
CA ARG A 79 -14.00 -10.68 -5.98
C ARG A 79 -14.08 -12.18 -5.63
N ASP A 80 -12.95 -12.74 -5.20
CA ASP A 80 -12.82 -14.13 -4.75
C ASP A 80 -13.37 -14.37 -3.34
N ARG A 81 -13.88 -13.33 -2.65
CA ARG A 81 -14.34 -13.39 -1.25
C ARG A 81 -13.26 -13.86 -0.27
N LYS A 82 -11.99 -13.76 -0.64
CA LYS A 82 -10.83 -14.04 0.21
C LYS A 82 -10.50 -12.87 1.16
N ARG A 83 -10.93 -11.67 0.78
CA ARG A 83 -10.88 -10.47 1.62
C ARG A 83 -12.30 -10.03 1.95
N THR A 84 -12.62 -9.94 3.24
CA THR A 84 -13.98 -9.65 3.71
C THR A 84 -14.21 -8.15 3.86
N ASN A 85 -15.11 -7.62 3.05
CA ASN A 85 -15.75 -6.31 3.18
C ASN A 85 -16.97 -6.32 2.25
N LEU A 86 -18.18 -6.43 2.81
CA LEU A 86 -19.38 -6.62 2.02
C LEU A 86 -19.57 -5.54 0.95
N ALA A 87 -19.38 -4.27 1.31
CA ALA A 87 -19.52 -3.17 0.36
C ALA A 87 -18.55 -3.31 -0.84
N MET A 88 -17.29 -3.68 -0.58
CA MET A 88 -16.32 -3.90 -1.65
C MET A 88 -16.66 -5.14 -2.48
N VAL A 89 -17.03 -6.26 -1.84
CA VAL A 89 -17.40 -7.50 -2.53
C VAL A 89 -18.55 -7.28 -3.49
N GLU A 90 -19.55 -6.49 -3.09
CA GLU A 90 -20.70 -6.16 -3.94
C GLU A 90 -20.34 -5.20 -5.08
N SER A 91 -19.41 -4.26 -4.83
CA SER A 91 -19.02 -3.24 -5.82
C SER A 91 -18.07 -3.78 -6.91
N VAL A 92 -17.35 -4.87 -6.65
CA VAL A 92 -16.30 -5.40 -7.54
C VAL A 92 -16.60 -6.82 -8.05
N ASP A 93 -17.87 -7.23 -8.07
CA ASP A 93 -18.27 -8.54 -8.64
C ASP A 93 -17.77 -8.68 -10.09
N HIS A 94 -17.38 -9.88 -10.50
CA HIS A 94 -16.85 -10.17 -11.84
C HIS A 94 -17.70 -9.69 -13.01
N ARG A 95 -19.02 -9.56 -12.80
CA ARG A 95 -19.93 -9.04 -13.84
C ARG A 95 -19.91 -7.52 -13.93
N GLN A 96 -19.57 -6.84 -12.83
CA GLN A 96 -19.53 -5.38 -12.76
C GLN A 96 -18.12 -4.86 -13.07
N LEU A 97 -17.08 -5.64 -12.75
CA LEU A 97 -15.67 -5.29 -12.94
C LEU A 97 -14.93 -6.47 -13.61
N PRO A 98 -14.92 -6.59 -14.94
CA PRO A 98 -14.13 -7.59 -15.67
C PRO A 98 -12.64 -7.48 -15.43
N ASP A 99 -11.86 -8.53 -15.76
CA ASP A 99 -10.42 -8.58 -15.49
C ASP A 99 -9.62 -7.44 -16.15
N ALA A 100 -9.97 -7.09 -17.39
CA ALA A 100 -9.33 -5.94 -18.08
C ALA A 100 -9.58 -4.63 -17.34
N ASP A 101 -10.79 -4.42 -16.85
CA ASP A 101 -11.20 -3.23 -16.12
C ASP A 101 -10.50 -3.13 -14.76
N VAL A 102 -10.18 -4.27 -14.12
CA VAL A 102 -9.34 -4.29 -12.89
C VAL A 102 -7.97 -3.70 -13.18
N LEU A 103 -7.34 -4.07 -14.30
CA LEU A 103 -6.03 -3.54 -14.66
C LEU A 103 -6.09 -2.05 -14.99
N ASP A 104 -7.09 -1.62 -15.75
CA ASP A 104 -7.27 -0.24 -16.17
C ASP A 104 -7.48 0.70 -14.97
N VAL A 105 -8.42 0.37 -14.07
CA VAL A 105 -8.67 1.18 -12.88
C VAL A 105 -7.49 1.17 -11.90
N SER A 106 -6.79 0.05 -11.79
CA SER A 106 -5.60 -0.04 -10.92
C SER A 106 -4.47 0.83 -11.43
N ALA A 107 -4.22 0.81 -12.75
CA ALA A 107 -3.23 1.66 -13.39
C ALA A 107 -3.61 3.16 -13.28
N TYR A 108 -4.89 3.49 -13.49
CA TYR A 108 -5.37 4.85 -13.34
C TYR A 108 -5.19 5.37 -11.91
N LEU A 109 -5.65 4.64 -10.89
CA LEU A 109 -5.50 5.05 -9.49
C LEU A 109 -4.04 5.18 -9.07
N ALA A 110 -3.17 4.30 -9.56
CA ALA A 110 -1.73 4.37 -9.32
C ALA A 110 -1.09 5.61 -9.95
N SER A 111 -1.62 6.10 -11.07
CA SER A 111 -1.11 7.28 -11.77
C SER A 111 -1.50 8.62 -11.14
N ILE A 112 -2.41 8.59 -10.15
CA ILE A 112 -2.88 9.81 -9.49
C ILE A 112 -1.90 10.24 -8.41
N GLU A 113 -1.28 11.39 -8.58
CA GLU A 113 -0.47 12.05 -7.57
C GLU A 113 -1.32 13.01 -6.76
N ILE A 114 -1.32 12.85 -5.45
CA ILE A 114 -2.05 13.71 -4.53
C ILE A 114 -1.08 14.25 -3.48
N PRO A 115 -0.87 15.57 -3.43
CA PRO A 115 -0.01 16.17 -2.42
C PRO A 115 -0.68 16.15 -1.04
N SER A 116 0.14 16.12 0.01
CA SER A 116 -0.33 16.29 1.40
C SER A 116 -0.60 17.74 1.76
N LYS A 117 -0.08 18.69 0.98
CA LYS A 117 -0.20 20.14 1.24
C LYS A 117 -0.46 20.92 -0.05
N LEU A 118 -1.31 21.92 0.06
CA LEU A 118 -1.43 22.92 -0.99
C LEU A 118 -0.18 23.80 -1.03
N PRO A 119 0.28 24.20 -2.23
CA PRO A 119 1.30 25.23 -2.35
C PRO A 119 0.91 26.49 -1.60
N PRO A 120 1.84 27.15 -0.90
CA PRO A 120 1.54 28.44 -0.28
C PRO A 120 1.09 29.46 -1.34
N VAL A 121 0.14 30.29 -0.99
CA VAL A 121 -0.40 31.34 -1.87
C VAL A 121 -0.64 32.60 -1.05
N ASP A 122 -0.41 33.76 -1.66
CA ASP A 122 -0.81 35.03 -1.08
C ASP A 122 -2.30 35.27 -1.40
N GLU A 123 -3.16 35.09 -0.41
CA GLU A 123 -4.60 35.28 -0.54
C GLU A 123 -5.00 36.78 -0.68
N THR A 124 -4.05 37.68 -0.46
CA THR A 124 -4.26 39.13 -0.63
C THR A 124 -3.81 39.64 -2.01
N ALA A 125 -3.14 38.78 -2.79
CA ALA A 125 -2.64 39.17 -4.09
C ALA A 125 -3.76 39.54 -5.09
N PRO A 126 -3.57 40.56 -5.94
CA PRO A 126 -4.50 40.84 -7.02
C PRO A 126 -4.61 39.61 -7.93
N GLY A 127 -5.83 39.10 -8.10
CA GLY A 127 -6.08 37.90 -8.93
C GLY A 127 -6.17 36.60 -8.14
N PHE A 128 -6.04 36.62 -6.81
CA PHE A 128 -6.34 35.44 -5.99
C PHE A 128 -7.77 34.97 -6.24
N ASN A 129 -7.92 33.68 -6.57
CA ASN A 129 -9.22 33.06 -6.81
C ASN A 129 -9.51 32.01 -5.72
N ALA A 130 -10.35 32.38 -4.76
CA ALA A 130 -10.75 31.51 -3.66
C ALA A 130 -11.45 30.23 -4.13
N TYR A 131 -12.20 30.30 -5.25
CA TYR A 131 -12.86 29.12 -5.80
C TYR A 131 -11.85 28.10 -6.37
N GLU A 132 -10.87 28.57 -7.15
CA GLU A 132 -9.79 27.71 -7.63
C GLU A 132 -8.98 27.10 -6.47
N ARG A 133 -8.74 27.90 -5.42
CA ARG A 133 -8.09 27.41 -4.21
C ARG A 133 -8.90 26.31 -3.52
N LEU A 134 -10.22 26.47 -3.45
CA LEU A 134 -11.13 25.47 -2.92
C LEU A 134 -11.12 24.19 -3.78
N LEU A 135 -11.13 24.31 -5.10
CA LEU A 135 -11.05 23.16 -6.00
C LEU A 135 -9.71 22.42 -5.81
N ALA A 136 -8.61 23.15 -5.69
CA ALA A 136 -7.30 22.57 -5.43
C ALA A 136 -7.26 21.82 -4.08
N SER A 137 -7.94 22.32 -3.05
CA SER A 137 -7.97 21.67 -1.75
C SER A 137 -8.65 20.29 -1.75
N LYS A 138 -9.52 20.00 -2.71
CA LYS A 138 -10.12 18.68 -2.88
C LYS A 138 -9.11 17.61 -3.32
N ARG A 139 -7.97 18.04 -3.85
CA ARG A 139 -6.87 17.18 -4.31
C ARG A 139 -5.77 16.99 -3.27
N VAL A 140 -6.02 17.35 -2.01
CA VAL A 140 -5.06 17.21 -0.92
C VAL A 140 -5.50 16.10 0.00
N VAL A 141 -4.59 15.20 0.34
CA VAL A 141 -4.80 14.21 1.40
C VAL A 141 -4.31 14.79 2.72
N GLN A 142 -5.20 14.94 3.67
CA GLN A 142 -4.84 15.32 5.04
C GLN A 142 -5.04 14.13 5.96
N ILE A 143 -3.93 13.59 6.44
CA ILE A 143 -3.96 12.51 7.42
C ILE A 143 -3.97 13.13 8.82
N PRO A 144 -5.02 12.90 9.62
CA PRO A 144 -5.05 13.35 11.00
C PRO A 144 -3.88 12.78 11.80
N ARG A 145 -3.25 13.62 12.62
CA ARG A 145 -2.19 13.16 13.53
C ARG A 145 -2.77 12.15 14.52
N ALA A 146 -2.13 10.99 14.65
CA ALA A 146 -2.51 9.98 15.61
C ALA A 146 -1.81 10.22 16.95
N GLU A 147 -2.48 9.87 18.05
CA GLU A 147 -1.90 9.91 19.38
C GLU A 147 -0.89 8.78 19.57
N GLY A 148 0.18 9.03 20.33
CA GLY A 148 1.21 8.05 20.67
C GLY A 148 2.59 8.67 20.77
N ASP A 149 3.56 7.85 21.19
CA ASP A 149 4.97 8.24 21.24
C ASP A 149 5.62 8.04 19.86
N VAL A 150 5.85 9.15 19.16
CA VAL A 150 6.42 9.17 17.81
C VAL A 150 7.84 8.58 17.76
N GLU A 151 8.69 8.84 18.76
CA GLU A 151 10.06 8.33 18.75
C GLU A 151 10.11 6.83 19.06
N ALA A 152 9.29 6.36 19.99
CA ALA A 152 9.10 4.93 20.22
C ALA A 152 8.57 4.23 18.96
N GLY A 153 7.55 4.81 18.32
CA GLY A 153 6.96 4.30 17.06
C GLY A 153 7.97 4.25 15.93
N LYS A 154 8.79 5.28 15.77
CA LYS A 154 9.88 5.31 14.79
C LYS A 154 10.89 4.18 15.00
N GLY A 155 11.24 3.93 16.26
CA GLY A 155 12.14 2.83 16.62
C GLY A 155 11.56 1.45 16.25
N LEU A 156 10.29 1.24 16.56
CA LEU A 156 9.56 0.01 16.22
C LEU A 156 9.41 -0.15 14.70
N TYR A 157 8.92 0.88 14.02
CA TYR A 157 8.74 0.88 12.57
C TYR A 157 10.03 0.52 11.82
N ARG A 158 11.13 1.15 12.17
CA ARG A 158 12.43 0.92 11.52
C ARG A 158 12.95 -0.51 11.66
N ARG A 159 12.66 -1.17 12.78
CA ARG A 159 13.10 -2.54 13.01
C ARG A 159 12.22 -3.56 12.30
N GLU A 160 10.90 -3.34 12.29
CA GLU A 160 9.95 -4.41 11.97
C GLU A 160 9.21 -4.19 10.64
N CYS A 161 9.09 -2.93 10.17
CA CYS A 161 8.26 -2.59 9.02
C CYS A 161 9.06 -2.06 7.83
N ALA A 162 10.15 -1.33 8.09
CA ALA A 162 10.87 -0.57 7.08
C ALA A 162 11.55 -1.43 6.01
N SER A 163 11.86 -2.70 6.31
CA SER A 163 12.49 -3.61 5.34
C SER A 163 11.61 -3.88 4.12
N CYS A 164 10.29 -3.82 4.28
CA CYS A 164 9.32 -4.01 3.20
C CYS A 164 8.67 -2.69 2.79
N HIS A 165 8.22 -1.89 3.77
CA HIS A 165 7.44 -0.68 3.50
C HIS A 165 8.28 0.59 3.27
N GLY A 166 9.62 0.47 3.24
CA GLY A 166 10.53 1.59 3.06
C GLY A 166 10.80 2.36 4.36
N SER A 167 11.91 3.12 4.36
CA SER A 167 12.41 3.81 5.57
C SER A 167 11.51 4.95 6.05
N GLN A 168 10.69 5.49 5.16
CA GLN A 168 9.72 6.56 5.39
C GLN A 168 8.27 6.10 5.17
N GLY A 169 8.02 4.80 5.04
CA GLY A 169 6.69 4.29 4.77
C GLY A 169 6.21 4.46 3.33
N GLU A 170 7.13 4.70 2.43
CA GLU A 170 6.89 4.99 1.01
C GLU A 170 6.44 3.78 0.19
N GLY A 171 6.61 2.55 0.73
CA GLY A 171 6.31 1.31 0.01
C GLY A 171 7.31 0.98 -1.09
N ASP A 172 6.99 -0.01 -1.90
CA ASP A 172 7.72 -0.39 -3.10
C ASP A 172 6.76 -0.79 -4.23
N ALA A 173 6.69 0.04 -5.26
CA ALA A 173 5.80 -0.20 -6.39
C ALA A 173 6.19 -1.43 -7.21
N LYS A 174 7.49 -1.76 -7.28
CA LYS A 174 8.00 -2.91 -8.02
C LYS A 174 7.60 -4.23 -7.37
N ASP A 175 7.68 -4.28 -6.05
CA ASP A 175 7.32 -5.47 -5.28
C ASP A 175 5.84 -5.45 -4.84
N ALA A 176 5.06 -4.47 -5.35
CA ALA A 176 3.65 -4.26 -5.01
C ALA A 176 3.42 -4.08 -3.49
N VAL A 177 4.39 -3.50 -2.79
CA VAL A 177 4.28 -3.16 -1.37
C VAL A 177 3.62 -1.79 -1.24
N PRO A 178 2.47 -1.66 -0.55
CA PRO A 178 1.79 -0.38 -0.42
C PRO A 178 2.57 0.58 0.49
N PHE A 179 2.45 1.87 0.23
CA PHE A 179 2.87 2.89 1.20
C PHE A 179 2.01 2.79 2.46
N LEU A 180 2.60 3.15 3.59
CA LEU A 180 1.93 3.33 4.88
C LEU A 180 1.88 4.81 5.29
N ALA A 181 2.92 5.58 4.96
CA ALA A 181 2.89 7.03 5.05
C ALA A 181 1.83 7.60 4.09
N GLY A 182 1.11 8.64 4.49
CA GLY A 182 0.04 9.20 3.67
C GLY A 182 -1.23 8.33 3.58
N GLN A 183 -1.31 7.22 4.33
CA GLN A 183 -2.55 6.46 4.52
C GLN A 183 -3.19 6.80 5.86
N TYR A 184 -4.51 6.79 5.93
CA TYR A 184 -5.25 7.05 7.18
C TYR A 184 -4.89 6.02 8.26
N THR A 185 -4.38 6.50 9.39
CA THR A 185 -4.00 5.64 10.52
C THR A 185 -5.20 4.89 11.11
N SER A 186 -6.36 5.51 11.14
CA SER A 186 -7.62 4.86 11.53
C SER A 186 -8.00 3.70 10.60
N TYR A 187 -7.69 3.81 9.30
CA TYR A 187 -7.84 2.68 8.37
C TYR A 187 -6.82 1.58 8.67
N LEU A 188 -5.54 1.93 8.84
CA LEU A 188 -4.49 0.96 9.16
C LEU A 188 -4.82 0.21 10.44
N TRP A 189 -5.27 0.93 11.48
CA TRP A 189 -5.71 0.33 12.73
C TRP A 189 -6.78 -0.75 12.55
N ARG A 190 -7.80 -0.47 11.72
CA ARG A 190 -8.87 -1.45 11.43
C ARG A 190 -8.41 -2.62 10.56
N GLN A 191 -7.25 -2.54 9.93
CA GLN A 191 -6.73 -3.66 9.14
C GLN A 191 -5.96 -4.67 10.01
N VAL A 192 -5.31 -4.23 11.09
CA VAL A 192 -4.52 -5.11 11.97
C VAL A 192 -5.30 -6.37 12.41
N PRO A 193 -6.49 -6.27 13.03
CA PRO A 193 -7.22 -7.46 13.44
C PRO A 193 -7.66 -8.34 12.26
N LYS A 194 -7.85 -7.75 11.06
CA LYS A 194 -8.20 -8.53 9.87
C LYS A 194 -7.04 -9.37 9.36
N TYR A 195 -5.82 -8.86 9.45
CA TYR A 195 -4.61 -9.61 9.12
C TYR A 195 -4.38 -10.72 10.16
N ILE A 196 -4.43 -10.40 11.44
CA ILE A 196 -4.26 -11.38 12.54
C ILE A 196 -5.27 -12.52 12.41
N ALA A 197 -6.54 -12.20 12.11
CA ALA A 197 -7.60 -13.19 11.90
C ALA A 197 -7.53 -13.90 10.53
N LYS A 198 -6.53 -13.61 9.70
CA LYS A 198 -6.38 -14.13 8.32
C LYS A 198 -7.59 -13.85 7.41
N GLY A 199 -8.44 -12.90 7.77
CA GLY A 199 -9.53 -12.37 6.95
C GLY A 199 -9.08 -11.36 5.89
N ARG A 200 -7.80 -10.97 5.95
CA ARG A 200 -7.08 -10.21 4.94
C ARG A 200 -5.69 -10.84 4.76
N ILE A 201 -5.32 -11.08 3.54
CA ILE A 201 -4.01 -11.61 3.16
C ILE A 201 -3.33 -10.53 2.32
N HIS A 202 -2.10 -10.16 2.67
CA HIS A 202 -1.33 -9.21 1.89
C HIS A 202 -0.63 -9.93 0.73
N ASP A 203 0.18 -10.89 1.06
CA ASP A 203 0.90 -11.73 0.10
C ASP A 203 0.79 -13.19 0.54
N PRO A 204 0.28 -14.10 -0.31
CA PRO A 204 0.25 -15.52 -0.01
C PRO A 204 1.65 -16.14 0.20
N SER A 205 2.71 -15.49 -0.29
CA SER A 205 4.09 -15.90 -0.12
C SER A 205 4.75 -15.38 1.17
N ALA A 206 4.09 -14.48 1.91
CA ALA A 206 4.54 -13.94 3.20
C ALA A 206 3.64 -14.43 4.36
N PRO A 207 3.75 -15.69 4.76
CA PRO A 207 2.85 -16.29 5.78
C PRO A 207 3.08 -15.74 7.19
N GLU A 208 4.17 -15.04 7.43
CA GLU A 208 4.60 -14.58 8.76
C GLU A 208 3.98 -13.23 9.19
N GLU A 209 3.32 -12.52 8.28
CA GLU A 209 2.73 -11.20 8.55
C GLU A 209 1.69 -11.22 9.69
N PRO A 210 0.76 -12.19 9.79
CA PRO A 210 -0.18 -12.25 10.91
C PRO A 210 0.51 -12.44 12.26
N GLU A 211 1.60 -13.20 12.32
CA GLU A 211 2.35 -13.47 13.53
C GLU A 211 3.14 -12.23 13.98
N LEU A 212 3.73 -11.51 13.03
CA LEU A 212 4.38 -10.23 13.32
C LEU A 212 3.42 -9.22 13.94
N LEU A 213 2.25 -8.99 13.30
CA LEU A 213 1.26 -8.06 13.80
C LEU A 213 0.69 -8.47 15.17
N ALA A 214 0.51 -9.76 15.41
CA ALA A 214 0.05 -10.29 16.68
C ALA A 214 1.10 -10.16 17.81
N SER A 215 2.36 -9.94 17.51
CA SER A 215 3.43 -9.76 18.49
C SER A 215 3.45 -8.37 19.13
N PHE A 216 2.80 -7.38 18.52
CA PHE A 216 2.73 -6.01 19.04
C PHE A 216 1.60 -5.83 20.04
N SER A 217 1.88 -5.08 21.11
CA SER A 217 0.82 -4.56 21.97
C SER A 217 0.05 -3.42 21.27
N ASP A 218 -1.15 -3.11 21.78
CA ASP A 218 -1.91 -1.96 21.28
C ASP A 218 -1.13 -0.65 21.39
N VAL A 219 -0.31 -0.51 22.44
CA VAL A 219 0.55 0.67 22.64
C VAL A 219 1.66 0.73 21.58
N ASP A 220 2.27 -0.40 21.24
CA ASP A 220 3.28 -0.45 20.17
C ASP A 220 2.69 -0.03 18.82
N LEU A 221 1.52 -0.57 18.47
CA LEU A 221 0.80 -0.21 17.24
C LEU A 221 0.37 1.26 17.25
N GLN A 222 -0.11 1.77 18.39
CA GLN A 222 -0.46 3.18 18.54
C GLN A 222 0.75 4.09 18.29
N ASN A 223 1.91 3.75 18.84
CA ASN A 223 3.15 4.49 18.63
C ASN A 223 3.60 4.42 17.15
N ILE A 224 3.55 3.24 16.53
CA ILE A 224 3.85 3.08 15.09
C ILE A 224 2.94 3.97 14.23
N PHE A 225 1.63 3.98 14.51
CA PHE A 225 0.69 4.81 13.77
C PHE A 225 0.85 6.31 14.05
N ALA A 226 1.23 6.68 15.26
CA ALA A 226 1.60 8.06 15.56
C ALA A 226 2.81 8.50 14.71
N TYR A 227 3.85 7.66 14.60
CA TYR A 227 4.98 7.94 13.72
C TYR A 227 4.57 8.03 12.25
N LEU A 228 3.78 7.07 11.73
CA LEU A 228 3.32 7.11 10.35
C LEU A 228 2.46 8.33 10.03
N SER A 229 1.68 8.82 11.01
CA SER A 229 0.81 9.99 10.82
C SER A 229 1.54 11.31 10.66
N ILE A 230 2.84 11.35 10.99
CA ILE A 230 3.66 12.56 10.80
C ILE A 230 4.51 12.51 9.54
N LEU A 231 4.57 11.36 8.87
CA LEU A 231 5.25 11.20 7.61
C LEU A 231 4.32 11.70 6.50
N ASP A 232 4.62 12.88 6.01
CA ASP A 232 3.98 13.42 4.80
C ASP A 232 4.74 12.88 3.59
N ASP A 233 4.04 12.49 2.56
CA ASP A 233 4.56 12.13 1.24
C ASP A 233 4.96 13.39 0.43
#